data_9eac6f92b88d5c29dfc69e0b38ac3670
#
_entry.id   9eac6f92b88d5c29dfc69e0b38ac3670
#
_cell.length_a   1.000
_cell.length_b   1.000
_cell.length_c   1.000
_cell.angle_alpha   90.00
_cell.angle_beta   90.00
_cell.angle_gamma   90.00
#
_symmetry.space_group_name_H-M   'P 1'
#
loop_
_entity.id
_entity.type
_entity.pdbx_description
1 polymer ?
#
loop_
_entity_poly.entity_id
_entity_poly.type
_entity_poly.pdbx_seq_one_letter_code
_entity_poly.pdbx_strand_id
1 'polypeptide(L)'
;MENLIALLVAAPLLGAAVLLCGGRRLDKTGHWLGTALAAASFVVGLILFTDMLGKGAEDRALHQHLFSWIPVEGFQADIAFQLDQLSMTFVLLITGVGTLIHIYSIGYMEHDERRRRFFGYLNLFLAAMLILVIADNYLLLYVGWEGVGLASFLLIGFWQHKPTAATAAKKAFLVNRVGDMGLSIAIMLMFTTFGTFAFGPVLESADETSQGKLTAIGLMLLLAACGKSAQVPLQSWLGDAMEGPTPVSALIHAATMVTAGVYLIVRSGAIFNAAPDAQLVVVIVGAVTLIFGAIVGCAKDDIKKALAGSTMSQIGYMILAAGLGPIGYIFAIMHLVTHGFFKAGLFLGAGSVMHGMNDEVDMRRYGGLRKYMPVTFITFGLGYLAIIGFPGLSGFFSKDKIIEAAFAKGGTEGWILGSVALLGAAITAFYMTRVMLMTFFGEKRWQPDADGHEPHPHESPKSMTIPMIVLAFGSVFAGGFFAIGDRFVNWLEPVAGYDHGHSPLSAATVTGATVVALVIGVGVAWGMYGRKPVPVVAPRGSVLTRAARRDLLQDDFNHVVLVRGGEHLTRSLVYVDHSLVDGVVNGTAASVGGLSGRMRKLQNGYARTYAVSMFGGTAVVIAATLLMRAV
;
A
#
# COMPACT_ATOMS: atom_id res chain seq x y z
N MET A 1 -4.37 16.50 -27.45
CA MET A 1 -4.67 16.01 -26.08
C MET A 1 -3.58 15.07 -25.55
N GLU A 2 -3.02 14.17 -26.36
CA GLU A 2 -1.96 13.23 -25.94
C GLU A 2 -0.78 13.93 -25.25
N ASN A 3 -0.30 15.06 -25.79
CA ASN A 3 0.82 15.82 -25.21
C ASN A 3 0.55 16.36 -23.78
N LEU A 4 -0.70 16.33 -23.31
CA LEU A 4 -1.05 16.78 -21.95
C LEU A 4 -0.88 15.67 -20.91
N ILE A 5 -0.79 14.38 -21.33
CA ILE A 5 -0.70 13.26 -20.38
C ILE A 5 0.56 13.40 -19.52
N ALA A 6 1.70 13.74 -20.12
CA ALA A 6 2.94 13.95 -19.39
C ALA A 6 2.85 15.06 -18.32
N LEU A 7 1.97 16.06 -18.51
CA LEU A 7 1.80 17.14 -17.53
C LEU A 7 1.15 16.66 -16.24
N LEU A 8 0.37 15.57 -16.29
CA LEU A 8 -0.18 14.93 -15.07
C LEU A 8 0.93 14.58 -14.07
N VAL A 9 2.03 14.02 -14.58
CA VAL A 9 3.19 13.62 -13.80
C VAL A 9 4.15 14.79 -13.58
N ALA A 10 4.40 15.58 -14.62
CA ALA A 10 5.41 16.64 -14.59
C ALA A 10 5.08 17.72 -13.55
N ALA A 11 3.80 18.08 -13.36
CA ALA A 11 3.42 19.11 -12.40
C ALA A 11 3.79 18.71 -10.95
N PRO A 12 3.34 17.58 -10.39
CA PRO A 12 3.73 17.21 -9.04
C PRO A 12 5.21 16.81 -8.92
N LEU A 13 5.82 16.26 -9.98
CA LEU A 13 7.25 15.96 -9.98
C LEU A 13 8.10 17.24 -9.89
N LEU A 14 7.72 18.28 -10.62
CA LEU A 14 8.33 19.61 -10.50
C LEU A 14 8.15 20.17 -9.10
N GLY A 15 6.96 20.02 -8.52
CA GLY A 15 6.66 20.39 -7.13
C GLY A 15 7.62 19.73 -6.15
N ALA A 16 7.78 18.41 -6.27
CA ALA A 16 8.71 17.65 -5.45
C ALA A 16 10.15 18.16 -5.62
N ALA A 17 10.63 18.30 -6.86
CA ALA A 17 11.99 18.75 -7.16
C ALA A 17 12.27 20.14 -6.59
N VAL A 18 11.40 21.12 -6.86
CA VAL A 18 11.56 22.49 -6.37
C VAL A 18 11.51 22.56 -4.84
N LEU A 19 10.56 21.85 -4.21
CA LEU A 19 10.42 21.87 -2.75
C LEU A 19 11.57 21.16 -2.03
N LEU A 20 12.10 20.10 -2.59
CA LEU A 20 13.19 19.34 -1.97
C LEU A 20 14.56 20.01 -2.18
N CYS A 21 14.80 20.58 -3.38
CA CYS A 21 16.09 21.20 -3.75
C CYS A 21 16.16 22.71 -3.46
N GLY A 22 15.03 23.42 -3.36
CA GLY A 22 14.99 24.91 -3.26
C GLY A 22 15.41 25.51 -1.91
N GLY A 23 15.73 24.66 -0.91
CA GLY A 23 16.30 25.09 0.36
C GLY A 23 15.35 25.96 1.22
N ARG A 24 15.90 26.60 2.24
CA ARG A 24 15.14 27.35 3.26
C ARG A 24 14.32 28.54 2.73
N ARG A 25 14.64 29.03 1.53
CA ARG A 25 13.89 30.14 0.90
C ARG A 25 12.42 29.84 0.69
N LEU A 26 12.08 28.55 0.53
CA LEU A 26 10.71 28.08 0.31
C LEU A 26 9.98 27.61 1.59
N ASP A 27 10.58 27.72 2.77
CA ASP A 27 9.94 27.22 4.01
C ASP A 27 8.62 27.93 4.31
N LYS A 28 8.50 29.22 3.98
CA LYS A 28 7.29 30.01 4.22
C LYS A 28 6.20 29.84 3.16
N THR A 29 6.55 29.58 1.91
CA THR A 29 5.62 29.61 0.76
C THR A 29 5.50 28.27 0.03
N GLY A 30 6.40 27.32 0.28
CA GLY A 30 6.48 26.06 -0.45
C GLY A 30 5.19 25.21 -0.37
N HIS A 31 4.45 25.28 0.72
CA HIS A 31 3.19 24.57 0.85
C HIS A 31 2.12 25.03 -0.16
N TRP A 32 2.09 26.34 -0.50
CA TRP A 32 1.22 26.86 -1.56
C TRP A 32 1.64 26.36 -2.94
N LEU A 33 2.94 26.35 -3.22
CA LEU A 33 3.47 25.83 -4.49
C LEU A 33 3.13 24.33 -4.66
N GLY A 34 3.38 23.51 -3.62
CA GLY A 34 3.05 22.10 -3.67
C GLY A 34 1.57 21.83 -3.88
N THR A 35 0.72 22.57 -3.19
CA THR A 35 -0.74 22.47 -3.35
C THR A 35 -1.19 22.93 -4.76
N ALA A 36 -0.62 24.02 -5.27
CA ALA A 36 -0.96 24.53 -6.61
C ALA A 36 -0.58 23.54 -7.72
N LEU A 37 0.57 22.88 -7.61
CA LEU A 37 1.01 21.90 -8.62
C LEU A 37 0.22 20.59 -8.54
N ALA A 38 -0.20 20.15 -7.35
CA ALA A 38 -1.15 19.05 -7.20
C ALA A 38 -2.52 19.40 -7.83
N ALA A 39 -3.02 20.62 -7.58
CA ALA A 39 -4.26 21.11 -8.18
C ALA A 39 -4.15 21.28 -9.71
N ALA A 40 -3.00 21.72 -10.22
CA ALA A 40 -2.76 21.80 -11.66
C ALA A 40 -2.85 20.42 -12.33
N SER A 41 -2.28 19.39 -11.71
CA SER A 41 -2.42 18.00 -12.19
C SER A 41 -3.89 17.55 -12.21
N PHE A 42 -4.69 17.91 -11.19
CA PHE A 42 -6.11 17.62 -11.18
C PHE A 42 -6.88 18.34 -12.31
N VAL A 43 -6.57 19.61 -12.55
CA VAL A 43 -7.19 20.37 -13.66
C VAL A 43 -6.85 19.75 -15.02
N VAL A 44 -5.59 19.34 -15.23
CA VAL A 44 -5.20 18.62 -16.45
C VAL A 44 -5.98 17.30 -16.56
N GLY A 45 -6.11 16.56 -15.47
CA GLY A 45 -6.93 15.34 -15.43
C GLY A 45 -8.39 15.57 -15.83
N LEU A 46 -9.01 16.67 -15.34
CA LEU A 46 -10.37 17.04 -15.72
C LEU A 46 -10.48 17.40 -17.21
N ILE A 47 -9.51 18.12 -17.77
CA ILE A 47 -9.48 18.45 -19.20
C ILE A 47 -9.40 17.18 -20.06
N LEU A 48 -8.53 16.25 -19.71
CA LEU A 48 -8.39 14.97 -20.41
C LEU A 48 -9.67 14.12 -20.26
N PHE A 49 -10.26 14.09 -19.08
CA PHE A 49 -11.50 13.37 -18.82
C PHE A 49 -12.67 13.90 -19.67
N THR A 50 -12.80 15.23 -19.78
CA THR A 50 -13.85 15.85 -20.61
C THR A 50 -13.66 15.54 -22.09
N ASP A 51 -12.42 15.50 -22.59
CA ASP A 51 -12.09 15.07 -23.96
C ASP A 51 -12.49 13.60 -24.18
N MET A 52 -12.17 12.70 -23.23
CA MET A 52 -12.55 11.28 -23.31
C MET A 52 -14.06 11.06 -23.32
N LEU A 53 -14.82 11.87 -22.56
CA LEU A 53 -16.29 11.79 -22.55
C LEU A 53 -16.91 12.14 -23.91
N GLY A 54 -16.25 12.99 -24.71
CA GLY A 54 -16.69 13.36 -26.05
C GLY A 54 -16.42 12.29 -27.11
N LYS A 55 -15.71 11.20 -26.78
CA LYS A 55 -15.31 10.13 -27.71
C LYS A 55 -16.15 8.86 -27.52
N GLY A 56 -16.21 8.03 -28.57
CA GLY A 56 -16.75 6.67 -28.48
C GLY A 56 -15.95 5.82 -27.48
N ALA A 57 -16.59 4.78 -26.94
CA ALA A 57 -15.99 3.98 -25.86
C ALA A 57 -14.64 3.35 -26.26
N GLU A 58 -14.49 2.93 -27.52
CA GLU A 58 -13.29 2.30 -28.06
C GLU A 58 -12.18 3.33 -28.40
N ASP A 59 -12.55 4.61 -28.62
CA ASP A 59 -11.61 5.68 -29.02
C ASP A 59 -11.06 6.46 -27.81
N ARG A 60 -11.36 6.04 -26.60
CA ARG A 60 -10.98 6.76 -25.36
C ARG A 60 -9.55 6.52 -24.92
N ALA A 61 -8.89 5.49 -25.43
CA ALA A 61 -7.49 5.23 -25.12
C ALA A 61 -6.58 6.27 -25.77
N LEU A 62 -5.73 6.92 -24.98
CA LEU A 62 -4.74 7.88 -25.41
C LEU A 62 -3.36 7.33 -25.10
N HIS A 63 -2.43 7.42 -26.04
CA HIS A 63 -1.05 6.97 -25.88
C HIS A 63 -0.09 8.14 -26.13
N GLN A 64 0.92 8.28 -25.27
CA GLN A 64 1.99 9.25 -25.43
C GLN A 64 3.35 8.58 -25.24
N HIS A 65 4.08 8.38 -26.33
CA HIS A 65 5.48 7.98 -26.27
C HIS A 65 6.35 9.21 -26.01
N LEU A 66 7.24 9.13 -25.01
CA LEU A 66 8.17 10.20 -24.67
C LEU A 66 9.55 9.93 -25.27
N PHE A 67 10.16 8.81 -24.91
CA PHE A 67 11.46 8.38 -25.46
C PHE A 67 11.72 6.90 -25.13
N SER A 68 12.62 6.30 -25.91
CA SER A 68 13.10 4.94 -25.64
C SER A 68 14.20 4.97 -24.57
N TRP A 69 13.89 4.39 -23.41
CA TRP A 69 14.80 4.36 -22.26
C TRP A 69 15.94 3.33 -22.46
N ILE A 70 15.60 2.12 -22.88
CA ILE A 70 16.54 1.05 -23.14
C ILE A 70 16.35 0.56 -24.58
N PRO A 71 17.07 1.13 -25.56
CA PRO A 71 16.94 0.77 -26.97
C PRO A 71 17.94 -0.35 -27.34
N VAL A 72 17.80 -1.55 -26.74
CA VAL A 72 18.68 -2.70 -27.04
C VAL A 72 17.91 -3.71 -27.89
N GLU A 73 18.58 -4.25 -28.92
CA GLU A 73 17.97 -5.28 -29.77
C GLU A 73 17.55 -6.49 -28.92
N GLY A 74 16.30 -6.90 -29.05
CA GLY A 74 15.69 -7.96 -28.26
C GLY A 74 15.25 -7.57 -26.85
N PHE A 75 15.55 -6.34 -26.37
CA PHE A 75 15.06 -5.81 -25.10
C PHE A 75 14.80 -4.31 -25.21
N GLN A 76 13.60 -3.95 -25.58
CA GLN A 76 13.19 -2.54 -25.71
C GLN A 76 12.30 -2.14 -24.53
N ALA A 77 12.66 -1.04 -23.87
CA ALA A 77 11.86 -0.41 -22.83
C ALA A 77 11.66 1.07 -23.15
N ASP A 78 10.41 1.47 -23.27
CA ASP A 78 10.04 2.86 -23.56
C ASP A 78 9.47 3.54 -22.31
N ILE A 79 9.71 4.83 -22.20
CA ILE A 79 8.96 5.71 -21.32
C ILE A 79 7.78 6.23 -22.11
N ALA A 80 6.65 5.60 -21.92
CA ALA A 80 5.40 5.91 -22.61
C ALA A 80 4.21 5.80 -21.66
N PHE A 81 3.19 6.58 -21.89
CA PHE A 81 1.99 6.65 -21.07
C PHE A 81 0.77 6.21 -21.86
N GLN A 82 -0.06 5.44 -21.19
CA GLN A 82 -1.38 5.01 -21.64
C GLN A 82 -2.45 5.55 -20.70
N LEU A 83 -3.41 6.26 -21.24
CA LEU A 83 -4.54 6.80 -20.51
C LEU A 83 -5.84 6.27 -21.10
N ASP A 84 -6.41 5.28 -20.44
CA ASP A 84 -7.70 4.66 -20.76
C ASP A 84 -8.72 4.91 -19.63
N GLN A 85 -9.91 4.32 -19.71
CA GLN A 85 -10.97 4.51 -18.73
C GLN A 85 -10.55 4.06 -17.31
N LEU A 86 -9.77 2.98 -17.20
CA LEU A 86 -9.26 2.49 -15.91
C LEU A 86 -8.25 3.46 -15.32
N SER A 87 -7.20 3.82 -16.08
CA SER A 87 -6.19 4.79 -15.64
C SER A 87 -6.79 6.15 -15.33
N MET A 88 -7.74 6.64 -16.14
CA MET A 88 -8.41 7.93 -15.92
C MET A 88 -9.19 7.93 -14.61
N THR A 89 -9.86 6.82 -14.26
CA THR A 89 -10.55 6.68 -12.98
C THR A 89 -9.60 6.88 -11.81
N PHE A 90 -8.41 6.28 -11.88
CA PHE A 90 -7.36 6.47 -10.88
C PHE A 90 -6.76 7.88 -10.90
N VAL A 91 -6.49 8.45 -12.08
CA VAL A 91 -5.97 9.82 -12.21
C VAL A 91 -6.87 10.82 -11.50
N LEU A 92 -8.19 10.76 -11.73
CA LEU A 92 -9.14 11.67 -11.08
C LEU A 92 -9.20 11.45 -9.57
N LEU A 93 -9.18 10.20 -9.11
CA LEU A 93 -9.18 9.89 -7.68
C LEU A 93 -7.89 10.38 -7.00
N ILE A 94 -6.73 10.05 -7.56
CA ILE A 94 -5.41 10.37 -7.01
C ILE A 94 -5.21 11.89 -6.95
N THR A 95 -5.48 12.58 -8.05
CA THR A 95 -5.24 14.03 -8.14
C THR A 95 -6.30 14.82 -7.37
N GLY A 96 -7.57 14.41 -7.43
CA GLY A 96 -8.67 15.08 -6.74
C GLY A 96 -8.56 14.94 -5.21
N VAL A 97 -8.53 13.72 -4.70
CA VAL A 97 -8.36 13.47 -3.26
C VAL A 97 -6.99 13.94 -2.79
N GLY A 98 -5.93 13.74 -3.59
CA GLY A 98 -4.59 14.24 -3.29
C GLY A 98 -4.55 15.77 -3.12
N THR A 99 -5.21 16.54 -3.98
CA THR A 99 -5.33 18.01 -3.86
C THR A 99 -6.05 18.39 -2.56
N LEU A 100 -7.15 17.74 -2.22
CA LEU A 100 -7.87 17.99 -0.97
C LEU A 100 -6.99 17.70 0.26
N ILE A 101 -6.18 16.64 0.22
CA ILE A 101 -5.24 16.33 1.28
C ILE A 101 -4.12 17.38 1.37
N HIS A 102 -3.62 17.91 0.24
CA HIS A 102 -2.67 19.03 0.26
C HIS A 102 -3.28 20.28 0.93
N ILE A 103 -4.51 20.64 0.57
CA ILE A 103 -5.21 21.78 1.19
C ILE A 103 -5.40 21.57 2.70
N TYR A 104 -5.82 20.36 3.12
CA TYR A 104 -5.93 19.99 4.53
C TYR A 104 -4.59 20.13 5.27
N SER A 105 -3.51 19.69 4.63
CA SER A 105 -2.16 19.71 5.19
C SER A 105 -1.63 21.11 5.46
N ILE A 106 -2.18 22.16 4.82
CA ILE A 106 -1.82 23.56 5.08
C ILE A 106 -2.08 23.91 6.55
N GLY A 107 -3.26 23.56 7.07
CA GLY A 107 -3.60 23.79 8.47
C GLY A 107 -2.98 22.75 9.41
N TYR A 108 -3.02 21.46 9.04
CA TYR A 108 -2.51 20.40 9.89
C TYR A 108 -1.00 20.52 10.20
N MET A 109 -0.20 20.97 9.23
CA MET A 109 1.26 21.11 9.35
C MET A 109 1.68 22.58 9.58
N GLU A 110 0.78 23.46 10.00
CA GLU A 110 1.05 24.90 10.13
C GLU A 110 2.24 25.21 11.04
N HIS A 111 2.37 24.47 12.13
CA HIS A 111 3.41 24.67 13.15
C HIS A 111 4.65 23.78 12.97
N ASP A 112 4.70 22.91 11.95
CA ASP A 112 5.85 22.05 11.72
C ASP A 112 6.96 22.79 10.96
N GLU A 113 8.18 22.81 11.53
CA GLU A 113 9.35 23.48 10.93
C GLU A 113 9.75 22.87 9.58
N ARG A 114 9.44 21.61 9.34
CA ARG A 114 9.78 20.87 8.13
C ARG A 114 8.65 20.80 7.12
N ARG A 115 7.64 21.67 7.24
CA ARG A 115 6.46 21.74 6.39
C ARG A 115 6.79 21.68 4.89
N ARG A 116 7.81 22.41 4.43
CA ARG A 116 8.26 22.37 3.02
C ARG A 116 8.62 20.97 2.55
N ARG A 117 9.40 20.20 3.34
CA ARG A 117 9.76 18.81 3.03
C ARG A 117 8.52 17.92 2.96
N PHE A 118 7.58 18.13 3.86
CA PHE A 118 6.33 17.39 3.87
C PHE A 118 5.58 17.51 2.55
N PHE A 119 5.38 18.75 2.06
CA PHE A 119 4.73 19.00 0.76
C PHE A 119 5.56 18.48 -0.41
N GLY A 120 6.90 18.52 -0.34
CA GLY A 120 7.77 17.90 -1.32
C GLY A 120 7.58 16.39 -1.41
N TYR A 121 7.46 15.70 -0.27
CA TYR A 121 7.20 14.26 -0.24
C TYR A 121 5.79 13.90 -0.70
N LEU A 122 4.77 14.71 -0.38
CA LEU A 122 3.41 14.52 -0.89
C LEU A 122 3.37 14.62 -2.42
N ASN A 123 4.03 15.63 -2.99
CA ASN A 123 4.11 15.79 -4.44
C ASN A 123 4.90 14.64 -5.11
N LEU A 124 6.00 14.18 -4.51
CA LEU A 124 6.75 13.02 -4.98
C LEU A 124 5.88 11.76 -5.01
N PHE A 125 5.10 11.56 -3.95
CA PHE A 125 4.17 10.45 -3.86
C PHE A 125 3.09 10.51 -4.95
N LEU A 126 2.52 11.69 -5.16
CA LEU A 126 1.51 11.92 -6.19
C LEU A 126 2.05 11.63 -7.59
N ALA A 127 3.26 12.14 -7.90
CA ALA A 127 3.94 11.89 -9.18
C ALA A 127 4.21 10.39 -9.40
N ALA A 128 4.74 9.71 -8.39
CA ALA A 128 5.03 8.28 -8.48
C ALA A 128 3.77 7.43 -8.69
N MET A 129 2.67 7.78 -7.99
CA MET A 129 1.40 7.07 -8.15
C MET A 129 0.78 7.31 -9.54
N LEU A 130 0.92 8.51 -10.09
CA LEU A 130 0.48 8.80 -11.45
C LEU A 130 1.30 8.03 -12.48
N ILE A 131 2.63 7.96 -12.36
CA ILE A 131 3.47 7.10 -13.23
C ILE A 131 2.96 5.65 -13.19
N LEU A 132 2.66 5.12 -12.01
CA LEU A 132 2.18 3.76 -11.83
C LEU A 132 0.91 3.48 -12.64
N VAL A 133 -0.10 4.38 -12.55
CA VAL A 133 -1.42 4.12 -13.13
C VAL A 133 -1.54 4.48 -14.60
N ILE A 134 -0.64 5.33 -15.14
CA ILE A 134 -0.66 5.69 -16.56
C ILE A 134 0.49 5.07 -17.37
N ALA A 135 1.31 4.20 -16.77
CA ALA A 135 2.31 3.44 -17.50
C ALA A 135 1.66 2.62 -18.62
N ASP A 136 2.33 2.45 -19.76
CA ASP A 136 1.89 1.58 -20.84
C ASP A 136 2.54 0.19 -20.83
N ASN A 137 3.45 -0.03 -19.87
CA ASN A 137 4.17 -1.28 -19.70
C ASN A 137 4.48 -1.57 -18.23
N TYR A 138 4.73 -2.86 -17.92
CA TYR A 138 5.00 -3.31 -16.56
C TYR A 138 6.32 -2.78 -15.97
N LEU A 139 7.32 -2.45 -16.80
CA LEU A 139 8.59 -1.93 -16.30
C LEU A 139 8.44 -0.47 -15.86
N LEU A 140 7.72 0.37 -16.60
CA LEU A 140 7.42 1.75 -16.19
C LEU A 140 6.46 1.76 -14.99
N LEU A 141 5.47 0.85 -14.96
CA LEU A 141 4.63 0.63 -13.79
C LEU A 141 5.49 0.33 -12.55
N TYR A 142 6.52 -0.53 -12.69
CA TYR A 142 7.45 -0.85 -11.61
C TYR A 142 8.24 0.38 -11.12
N VAL A 143 8.65 1.28 -12.01
CA VAL A 143 9.28 2.56 -11.61
C VAL A 143 8.34 3.38 -10.71
N GLY A 144 7.08 3.51 -11.10
CA GLY A 144 6.06 4.15 -10.26
C GLY A 144 5.84 3.43 -8.93
N TRP A 145 5.80 2.09 -8.97
CA TRP A 145 5.63 1.20 -7.82
C TRP A 145 6.71 1.37 -6.76
N GLU A 146 7.96 1.43 -7.18
CA GLU A 146 9.12 1.71 -6.33
C GLU A 146 9.12 3.15 -5.81
N GLY A 147 8.76 4.11 -6.69
CA GLY A 147 8.63 5.52 -6.32
C GLY A 147 7.61 5.76 -5.21
N VAL A 148 6.46 5.09 -5.26
CA VAL A 148 5.44 5.10 -4.19
C VAL A 148 5.99 4.48 -2.91
N GLY A 149 6.77 3.39 -3.01
CA GLY A 149 7.44 2.76 -1.88
C GLY A 149 8.41 3.71 -1.18
N LEU A 150 9.26 4.39 -1.94
CA LEU A 150 10.20 5.40 -1.43
C LEU A 150 9.47 6.59 -0.78
N ALA A 151 8.49 7.15 -1.48
CA ALA A 151 7.75 8.31 -0.96
C ALA A 151 6.99 7.96 0.33
N SER A 152 6.39 6.76 0.42
CA SER A 152 5.73 6.29 1.64
C SER A 152 6.71 6.12 2.80
N PHE A 153 7.91 5.58 2.56
CA PHE A 153 8.97 5.50 3.56
C PHE A 153 9.32 6.87 4.14
N LEU A 154 9.50 7.88 3.27
CA LEU A 154 9.82 9.25 3.67
C LEU A 154 8.68 9.93 4.45
N LEU A 155 7.43 9.62 4.10
CA LEU A 155 6.23 10.19 4.71
C LEU A 155 5.88 9.51 6.04
N ILE A 156 5.97 8.19 6.15
CA ILE A 156 5.75 7.46 7.41
C ILE A 156 6.84 7.84 8.42
N GLY A 157 8.09 7.90 7.97
CA GLY A 157 9.24 8.32 8.77
C GLY A 157 9.44 9.83 8.85
N PHE A 158 8.44 10.65 8.54
CA PHE A 158 8.58 12.12 8.51
C PHE A 158 9.12 12.67 9.83
N TRP A 159 8.60 12.22 10.95
CA TRP A 159 9.09 12.53 12.28
C TRP A 159 10.21 11.55 12.71
N GLN A 160 11.27 11.48 11.92
CA GLN A 160 12.39 10.54 12.10
C GLN A 160 13.08 10.60 13.48
N HIS A 161 12.90 11.70 14.22
CA HIS A 161 13.39 11.86 15.60
C HIS A 161 12.62 10.97 16.59
N LYS A 162 11.40 10.50 16.22
CA LYS A 162 10.63 9.53 16.99
C LYS A 162 11.10 8.11 16.60
N PRO A 163 11.68 7.32 17.52
CA PRO A 163 12.14 5.95 17.21
C PRO A 163 11.03 5.06 16.65
N THR A 164 9.78 5.25 17.11
CA THR A 164 8.61 4.50 16.63
C THR A 164 8.34 4.78 15.16
N ALA A 165 8.36 6.04 14.72
CA ALA A 165 8.15 6.42 13.34
C ALA A 165 9.29 5.91 12.42
N ALA A 166 10.55 5.97 12.87
CA ALA A 166 11.69 5.43 12.13
C ALA A 166 11.59 3.90 11.95
N THR A 167 11.17 3.18 13.01
CA THR A 167 10.97 1.73 12.96
C THR A 167 9.79 1.37 12.05
N ALA A 168 8.67 2.08 12.15
CA ALA A 168 7.50 1.89 11.31
C ALA A 168 7.82 2.10 9.81
N ALA A 169 8.58 3.14 9.48
CA ALA A 169 9.02 3.39 8.10
C ALA A 169 9.89 2.26 7.56
N LYS A 170 10.89 1.79 8.34
CA LYS A 170 11.73 0.64 7.96
C LYS A 170 10.90 -0.62 7.75
N LYS A 171 9.97 -0.93 8.66
CA LYS A 171 9.09 -2.09 8.54
C LYS A 171 8.23 -1.99 7.27
N ALA A 172 7.60 -0.84 7.04
CA ALA A 172 6.80 -0.62 5.84
C ALA A 172 7.64 -0.81 4.56
N PHE A 173 8.85 -0.25 4.50
CA PHE A 173 9.74 -0.40 3.36
C PHE A 173 10.15 -1.85 3.11
N LEU A 174 10.62 -2.57 4.15
CA LEU A 174 11.10 -3.94 4.03
C LEU A 174 9.99 -4.92 3.65
N VAL A 175 8.81 -4.82 4.28
CA VAL A 175 7.67 -5.69 3.97
C VAL A 175 7.19 -5.47 2.53
N ASN A 176 7.09 -4.20 2.11
CA ASN A 176 6.73 -3.89 0.72
C ASN A 176 7.76 -4.40 -0.28
N ARG A 177 9.06 -4.36 0.06
CA ARG A 177 10.14 -4.87 -0.80
C ARG A 177 9.97 -6.35 -1.14
N VAL A 178 9.43 -7.16 -0.23
CA VAL A 178 9.09 -8.56 -0.54
C VAL A 178 8.06 -8.65 -1.66
N GLY A 179 7.04 -7.81 -1.63
CA GLY A 179 6.06 -7.68 -2.72
C GLY A 179 6.70 -7.19 -4.02
N ASP A 180 7.56 -6.17 -3.93
CA ASP A 180 8.26 -5.58 -5.08
C ASP A 180 9.14 -6.61 -5.80
N MET A 181 9.77 -7.54 -5.06
CA MET A 181 10.47 -8.69 -5.66
C MET A 181 9.52 -9.58 -6.48
N GLY A 182 8.28 -9.79 -6.00
CA GLY A 182 7.27 -10.51 -6.76
C GLY A 182 6.99 -9.84 -8.12
N LEU A 183 6.82 -8.52 -8.14
CA LEU A 183 6.61 -7.79 -9.40
C LEU A 183 7.82 -7.88 -10.34
N SER A 184 9.04 -7.77 -9.80
CA SER A 184 10.27 -7.95 -10.59
C SER A 184 10.32 -9.33 -11.25
N ILE A 185 10.01 -10.39 -10.51
CA ILE A 185 9.98 -11.77 -11.02
C ILE A 185 8.86 -11.91 -12.06
N ALA A 186 7.67 -11.32 -11.83
CA ALA A 186 6.60 -11.34 -12.80
C ALA A 186 7.02 -10.70 -14.13
N ILE A 187 7.70 -9.55 -14.12
CA ILE A 187 8.21 -8.88 -15.32
C ILE A 187 9.23 -9.76 -16.06
N MET A 188 10.14 -10.41 -15.33
CA MET A 188 11.11 -11.34 -15.92
C MET A 188 10.41 -12.54 -16.56
N LEU A 189 9.40 -13.10 -15.90
CA LEU A 189 8.60 -14.19 -16.45
C LEU A 189 7.80 -13.76 -17.67
N MET A 190 7.23 -12.55 -17.67
CA MET A 190 6.56 -11.97 -18.84
C MET A 190 7.53 -11.84 -20.01
N PHE A 191 8.69 -11.26 -19.80
CA PHE A 191 9.69 -11.10 -20.84
C PHE A 191 10.15 -12.43 -21.43
N THR A 192 10.44 -13.44 -20.59
CA THR A 192 10.85 -14.78 -21.08
C THR A 192 9.71 -15.55 -21.76
N THR A 193 8.46 -15.19 -21.50
CA THR A 193 7.28 -15.86 -22.09
C THR A 193 6.81 -15.18 -23.37
N PHE A 194 6.73 -13.85 -23.37
CA PHE A 194 6.15 -13.06 -24.45
C PHE A 194 7.19 -12.29 -25.27
N GLY A 195 8.44 -12.22 -24.82
CA GLY A 195 9.48 -11.38 -25.45
C GLY A 195 9.31 -9.88 -25.19
N THR A 196 8.32 -9.49 -24.40
CA THR A 196 7.98 -8.10 -24.08
C THR A 196 7.34 -7.98 -22.72
N PHE A 197 7.25 -6.76 -22.18
CA PHE A 197 6.51 -6.40 -20.99
C PHE A 197 5.52 -5.24 -21.24
N ALA A 198 5.25 -4.88 -22.50
CA ALA A 198 4.20 -3.93 -22.86
C ALA A 198 2.82 -4.52 -22.63
N PHE A 199 1.87 -3.72 -22.13
CA PHE A 199 0.54 -4.20 -21.77
C PHE A 199 -0.22 -4.85 -22.94
N GLY A 200 -0.31 -4.16 -24.10
CA GLY A 200 -1.04 -4.66 -25.25
C GLY A 200 -0.64 -6.09 -25.63
N PRO A 201 0.61 -6.31 -26.10
CA PRO A 201 1.04 -7.64 -26.53
C PRO A 201 0.97 -8.72 -25.45
N VAL A 202 1.27 -8.39 -24.17
CA VAL A 202 1.20 -9.35 -23.07
C VAL A 202 -0.24 -9.80 -22.81
N LEU A 203 -1.18 -8.84 -22.79
CA LEU A 203 -2.59 -9.15 -22.48
C LEU A 203 -3.30 -9.83 -23.65
N GLU A 204 -3.01 -9.44 -24.89
CA GLU A 204 -3.55 -10.06 -26.10
C GLU A 204 -3.08 -11.51 -26.29
N SER A 205 -1.84 -11.82 -25.92
CA SER A 205 -1.26 -13.17 -26.04
C SER A 205 -1.54 -14.08 -24.83
N ALA A 206 -2.27 -13.61 -23.82
CA ALA A 206 -2.51 -14.38 -22.62
C ALA A 206 -3.27 -15.68 -22.90
N ASP A 207 -4.33 -15.64 -23.69
CA ASP A 207 -5.18 -16.80 -23.98
C ASP A 207 -4.45 -17.91 -24.79
N GLU A 208 -3.39 -17.56 -25.51
CA GLU A 208 -2.57 -18.51 -26.30
C GLU A 208 -1.42 -19.11 -25.46
N THR A 209 -1.24 -18.64 -24.23
CA THR A 209 -0.11 -19.04 -23.37
C THR A 209 -0.51 -20.17 -22.42
N SER A 210 0.45 -21.06 -22.11
CA SER A 210 0.20 -22.18 -21.19
C SER A 210 -0.22 -21.69 -19.80
N GLN A 211 -1.29 -22.28 -19.25
CA GLN A 211 -1.87 -21.94 -17.95
C GLN A 211 -0.80 -21.94 -16.81
N GLY A 212 0.15 -22.88 -16.82
CA GLY A 212 1.17 -22.95 -15.79
C GLY A 212 2.09 -21.72 -15.74
N LYS A 213 2.46 -21.17 -16.91
CA LYS A 213 3.26 -19.92 -16.98
C LYS A 213 2.44 -18.74 -16.50
N LEU A 214 1.17 -18.63 -16.92
CA LEU A 214 0.27 -17.57 -16.50
C LEU A 214 -0.04 -17.64 -15.00
N THR A 215 -0.19 -18.85 -14.45
CA THR A 215 -0.35 -19.04 -13.00
C THR A 215 0.89 -18.53 -12.24
N ALA A 216 2.10 -18.83 -12.71
CA ALA A 216 3.32 -18.34 -12.10
C ALA A 216 3.40 -16.79 -12.14
N ILE A 217 3.10 -16.18 -13.29
CA ILE A 217 3.06 -14.72 -13.45
C ILE A 217 1.99 -14.13 -12.52
N GLY A 218 0.77 -14.68 -12.53
CA GLY A 218 -0.35 -14.22 -11.72
C GLY A 218 -0.07 -14.28 -10.21
N LEU A 219 0.57 -15.35 -9.73
CA LEU A 219 0.96 -15.47 -8.31
C LEU A 219 2.05 -14.46 -7.93
N MET A 220 2.99 -14.14 -8.82
CA MET A 220 3.99 -13.11 -8.58
C MET A 220 3.39 -11.70 -8.59
N LEU A 221 2.43 -11.42 -9.47
CA LEU A 221 1.63 -10.19 -9.46
C LEU A 221 0.81 -10.07 -8.17
N LEU A 222 0.22 -11.18 -7.71
CA LEU A 222 -0.50 -11.20 -6.43
C LEU A 222 0.43 -10.92 -5.25
N LEU A 223 1.64 -11.48 -5.23
CA LEU A 223 2.63 -11.19 -4.19
C LEU A 223 2.95 -9.70 -4.14
N ALA A 224 3.10 -9.04 -5.30
CA ALA A 224 3.25 -7.61 -5.40
C ALA A 224 2.04 -6.85 -4.82
N ALA A 225 0.84 -7.27 -5.20
CA ALA A 225 -0.40 -6.70 -4.69
C ALA A 225 -0.52 -6.87 -3.16
N CYS A 226 -0.13 -8.02 -2.59
CA CYS A 226 -0.11 -8.25 -1.15
C CYS A 226 0.76 -7.24 -0.41
N GLY A 227 1.92 -6.87 -0.97
CA GLY A 227 2.80 -5.85 -0.40
C GLY A 227 2.11 -4.50 -0.30
N LYS A 228 1.81 -3.86 -1.42
CA LYS A 228 1.26 -2.49 -1.45
C LYS A 228 -0.15 -2.39 -0.87
N SER A 229 -0.99 -3.39 -1.10
CA SER A 229 -2.38 -3.40 -0.65
C SER A 229 -2.58 -4.02 0.73
N ALA A 230 -1.50 -4.27 1.44
CA ALA A 230 -1.50 -4.82 2.81
C ALA A 230 -2.41 -6.05 2.96
N GLN A 231 -2.26 -7.00 2.04
CA GLN A 231 -2.97 -8.27 2.10
C GLN A 231 -2.13 -9.34 2.82
N VAL A 232 -2.80 -10.31 3.41
CA VAL A 232 -2.12 -11.46 4.02
C VAL A 232 -1.24 -12.16 2.96
N PRO A 233 0.03 -12.49 3.28
CA PRO A 233 0.71 -12.39 4.59
C PRO A 233 1.52 -11.10 4.83
N LEU A 234 1.45 -10.09 3.93
CA LEU A 234 2.28 -8.88 3.97
C LEU A 234 1.58 -7.66 4.59
N GLN A 235 0.53 -7.84 5.40
CA GLN A 235 -0.30 -6.77 5.95
C GLN A 235 0.29 -6.03 7.16
N SER A 236 1.33 -6.55 7.79
CA SER A 236 1.80 -6.14 9.12
C SER A 236 2.31 -4.70 9.21
N TRP A 237 2.70 -4.09 8.10
CA TRP A 237 3.21 -2.71 8.06
C TRP A 237 2.11 -1.65 8.19
N LEU A 238 0.85 -2.01 7.84
CA LEU A 238 -0.23 -1.03 7.69
C LEU A 238 -0.61 -0.37 9.02
N GLY A 239 -0.67 -1.13 10.11
CA GLY A 239 -0.96 -0.62 11.45
C GLY A 239 0.13 0.30 12.00
N ASP A 240 1.39 0.02 11.69
CA ASP A 240 2.52 0.82 12.14
C ASP A 240 2.71 2.08 11.29
N ALA A 241 2.26 2.09 10.04
CA ALA A 241 2.26 3.29 9.19
C ALA A 241 1.48 4.47 9.81
N MET A 242 0.67 4.21 10.84
CA MET A 242 -0.05 5.23 11.61
C MET A 242 0.85 6.15 12.43
N GLU A 243 2.13 5.86 12.58
CA GLU A 243 3.12 6.74 13.22
C GLU A 243 3.42 8.02 12.41
N GLY A 244 3.13 8.02 11.10
CA GLY A 244 3.23 9.20 10.25
C GLY A 244 2.12 10.23 10.50
N PRO A 245 2.28 11.48 9.97
CA PRO A 245 1.25 12.51 10.04
C PRO A 245 -0.09 12.04 9.45
N THR A 246 -1.22 12.46 10.02
CA THR A 246 -2.55 11.98 9.59
C THR A 246 -2.88 12.23 8.11
N PRO A 247 -2.50 13.35 7.48
CA PRO A 247 -2.68 13.51 6.02
C PRO A 247 -1.98 12.42 5.19
N VAL A 248 -0.84 11.91 5.67
CA VAL A 248 -0.15 10.78 5.03
C VAL A 248 -1.00 9.52 5.13
N SER A 249 -1.57 9.27 6.32
CA SER A 249 -2.48 8.14 6.50
C SER A 249 -3.69 8.24 5.55
N ALA A 250 -4.28 9.43 5.41
CA ALA A 250 -5.37 9.66 4.46
C ALA A 250 -4.93 9.36 3.01
N LEU A 251 -3.76 9.84 2.60
CA LEU A 251 -3.25 9.65 1.23
C LEU A 251 -2.97 8.17 0.93
N ILE A 252 -2.19 7.50 1.78
CA ILE A 252 -1.79 6.10 1.60
C ILE A 252 -3.01 5.17 1.58
N HIS A 253 -3.99 5.39 2.48
CA HIS A 253 -5.06 4.43 2.77
C HIS A 253 -6.35 4.68 1.99
N ALA A 254 -6.55 5.87 1.39
CA ALA A 254 -7.80 6.18 0.70
C ALA A 254 -7.71 6.01 -0.81
N ALA A 255 -6.73 6.67 -1.45
CA ALA A 255 -6.78 6.87 -2.89
C ALA A 255 -5.52 6.41 -3.65
N THR A 256 -4.48 5.91 -2.94
CA THR A 256 -3.18 5.72 -3.57
C THR A 256 -2.55 4.36 -3.29
N MET A 257 -1.55 4.26 -2.40
CA MET A 257 -0.67 3.09 -2.29
C MET A 257 -1.42 1.76 -2.11
N VAL A 258 -2.41 1.71 -1.20
CA VAL A 258 -3.15 0.47 -0.93
C VAL A 258 -4.10 0.07 -2.07
N THR A 259 -4.40 0.98 -3.00
CA THR A 259 -5.23 0.72 -4.18
C THR A 259 -4.42 0.17 -5.36
N ALA A 260 -3.09 0.30 -5.31
CA ALA A 260 -2.19 -0.12 -6.39
C ALA A 260 -2.28 -1.62 -6.72
N GLY A 261 -2.45 -2.49 -5.70
CA GLY A 261 -2.61 -3.92 -5.94
C GLY A 261 -3.94 -4.28 -6.61
N VAL A 262 -5.02 -3.57 -6.26
CA VAL A 262 -6.33 -3.74 -6.94
C VAL A 262 -6.21 -3.33 -8.40
N TYR A 263 -5.57 -2.16 -8.67
CA TYR A 263 -5.26 -1.71 -10.02
C TYR A 263 -4.47 -2.76 -10.80
N LEU A 264 -3.39 -3.29 -10.21
CA LEU A 264 -2.51 -4.26 -10.85
C LEU A 264 -3.25 -5.54 -11.26
N ILE A 265 -4.12 -6.07 -10.38
CA ILE A 265 -4.91 -7.28 -10.68
C ILE A 265 -5.91 -7.00 -11.80
N VAL A 266 -6.65 -5.89 -11.73
CA VAL A 266 -7.65 -5.55 -12.76
C VAL A 266 -6.97 -5.21 -14.09
N ARG A 267 -5.84 -4.46 -14.08
CA ARG A 267 -5.04 -4.17 -15.29
C ARG A 267 -4.51 -5.44 -15.95
N SER A 268 -4.16 -6.44 -15.16
CA SER A 268 -3.68 -7.74 -15.62
C SER A 268 -4.79 -8.79 -15.76
N GLY A 269 -6.04 -8.34 -15.92
CA GLY A 269 -7.23 -9.21 -15.92
C GLY A 269 -7.16 -10.37 -16.90
N ALA A 270 -6.65 -10.16 -18.12
CA ALA A 270 -6.49 -11.22 -19.11
C ALA A 270 -5.58 -12.37 -18.60
N ILE A 271 -4.48 -12.05 -17.89
CA ILE A 271 -3.59 -13.05 -17.30
C ILE A 271 -4.34 -13.87 -16.25
N PHE A 272 -5.10 -13.21 -15.36
CA PHE A 272 -5.84 -13.89 -14.29
C PHE A 272 -7.03 -14.70 -14.83
N ASN A 273 -7.72 -14.22 -15.87
CA ASN A 273 -8.81 -14.95 -16.50
C ASN A 273 -8.34 -16.26 -17.14
N ALA A 274 -7.13 -16.27 -17.72
CA ALA A 274 -6.50 -17.45 -18.30
C ALA A 274 -5.73 -18.32 -17.26
N ALA A 275 -5.68 -17.91 -15.99
CA ALA A 275 -5.01 -18.60 -14.88
C ALA A 275 -5.95 -18.81 -13.67
N PRO A 276 -6.94 -19.72 -13.74
CA PRO A 276 -7.94 -19.94 -12.68
C PRO A 276 -7.35 -20.22 -11.31
N ASP A 277 -6.22 -20.94 -11.24
CA ASP A 277 -5.54 -21.25 -9.97
C ASP A 277 -5.01 -19.98 -9.29
N ALA A 278 -4.39 -19.07 -10.06
CA ALA A 278 -3.94 -17.78 -9.52
C ALA A 278 -5.12 -16.93 -9.10
N GLN A 279 -6.19 -16.91 -9.89
CA GLN A 279 -7.43 -16.19 -9.59
C GLN A 279 -8.07 -16.67 -8.28
N LEU A 280 -8.12 -17.98 -8.05
CA LEU A 280 -8.60 -18.56 -6.80
C LEU A 280 -7.77 -18.09 -5.59
N VAL A 281 -6.43 -18.04 -5.73
CA VAL A 281 -5.57 -17.56 -4.64
C VAL A 281 -5.83 -16.07 -4.36
N VAL A 282 -6.09 -15.24 -5.38
CA VAL A 282 -6.49 -13.82 -5.19
C VAL A 282 -7.75 -13.73 -4.34
N VAL A 283 -8.78 -14.51 -4.67
CA VAL A 283 -10.05 -14.55 -3.92
C VAL A 283 -9.83 -14.95 -2.46
N ILE A 284 -9.06 -16.01 -2.22
CA ILE A 284 -8.76 -16.51 -0.87
C ILE A 284 -8.01 -15.44 -0.06
N VAL A 285 -6.98 -14.84 -0.62
CA VAL A 285 -6.19 -13.78 0.04
C VAL A 285 -7.08 -12.59 0.39
N GLY A 286 -7.94 -12.16 -0.53
CA GLY A 286 -8.91 -11.08 -0.30
C GLY A 286 -9.88 -11.40 0.82
N ALA A 287 -10.49 -12.60 0.80
CA ALA A 287 -11.44 -13.05 1.82
C ALA A 287 -10.81 -13.17 3.22
N VAL A 288 -9.62 -13.75 3.31
CA VAL A 288 -8.88 -13.88 4.58
C VAL A 288 -8.51 -12.51 5.13
N THR A 289 -8.00 -11.61 4.28
CA THR A 289 -7.60 -10.26 4.69
C THR A 289 -8.80 -9.42 5.13
N LEU A 290 -9.93 -9.56 4.46
CA LEU A 290 -11.18 -8.91 4.81
C LEU A 290 -11.55 -9.20 6.27
N ILE A 291 -11.57 -10.47 6.67
CA ILE A 291 -11.92 -10.89 8.03
C ILE A 291 -10.82 -10.53 9.03
N PHE A 292 -9.55 -10.71 8.66
CA PHE A 292 -8.41 -10.33 9.49
C PHE A 292 -8.47 -8.84 9.87
N GLY A 293 -8.59 -7.95 8.88
CA GLY A 293 -8.68 -6.51 9.09
C GLY A 293 -9.90 -6.10 9.93
N ALA A 294 -11.05 -6.74 9.69
CA ALA A 294 -12.27 -6.51 10.46
C ALA A 294 -12.11 -6.87 11.95
N ILE A 295 -11.51 -8.02 12.25
CA ILE A 295 -11.24 -8.46 13.63
C ILE A 295 -10.26 -7.51 14.33
N VAL A 296 -9.18 -7.12 13.66
CA VAL A 296 -8.19 -6.17 14.20
C VAL A 296 -8.85 -4.82 14.49
N GLY A 297 -9.67 -4.30 13.57
CA GLY A 297 -10.41 -3.05 13.72
C GLY A 297 -11.32 -3.03 14.95
N CYS A 298 -11.92 -4.18 15.32
CA CYS A 298 -12.73 -4.30 16.53
C CYS A 298 -11.96 -4.09 17.83
N ALA A 299 -10.66 -4.38 17.85
CA ALA A 299 -9.87 -4.48 19.07
C ALA A 299 -8.96 -3.28 19.35
N LYS A 300 -8.62 -2.49 18.33
CA LYS A 300 -7.74 -1.31 18.50
C LYS A 300 -8.48 -0.16 19.19
N ASP A 301 -7.84 0.44 20.18
CA ASP A 301 -8.35 1.61 20.89
C ASP A 301 -7.80 2.93 20.30
N ASP A 302 -6.69 2.89 19.57
CA ASP A 302 -6.16 3.99 18.76
C ASP A 302 -7.05 4.21 17.54
N ILE A 303 -7.56 5.45 17.36
CA ILE A 303 -8.49 5.82 16.28
C ILE A 303 -7.88 5.58 14.89
N LYS A 304 -6.60 5.90 14.68
CA LYS A 304 -5.90 5.70 13.41
C LYS A 304 -5.69 4.21 13.15
N LYS A 305 -5.28 3.43 14.16
CA LYS A 305 -5.07 1.97 14.02
C LYS A 305 -6.39 1.23 13.78
N ALA A 306 -7.51 1.67 14.39
CA ALA A 306 -8.83 1.15 14.08
C ALA A 306 -9.23 1.41 12.62
N LEU A 307 -8.96 2.63 12.10
CA LEU A 307 -9.18 2.98 10.71
C LEU A 307 -8.23 2.24 9.76
N ALA A 308 -7.00 1.91 10.17
CA ALA A 308 -6.07 1.08 9.40
C ALA A 308 -6.58 -0.37 9.26
N GLY A 309 -7.07 -0.98 10.35
CA GLY A 309 -7.76 -2.28 10.31
C GLY A 309 -8.97 -2.26 9.39
N SER A 310 -9.74 -1.17 9.43
CA SER A 310 -10.83 -0.93 8.50
C SER A 310 -10.37 -0.83 7.04
N THR A 311 -9.23 -0.19 6.76
CA THR A 311 -8.65 -0.14 5.39
C THR A 311 -8.30 -1.53 4.91
N MET A 312 -7.59 -2.30 5.72
CA MET A 312 -7.24 -3.69 5.42
C MET A 312 -8.47 -4.52 5.04
N SER A 313 -9.54 -4.40 5.82
CA SER A 313 -10.81 -5.09 5.54
C SER A 313 -11.46 -4.64 4.23
N GLN A 314 -11.51 -3.34 3.94
CA GLN A 314 -12.15 -2.83 2.71
C GLN A 314 -11.32 -3.15 1.46
N ILE A 315 -9.99 -3.07 1.53
CA ILE A 315 -9.14 -3.52 0.42
C ILE A 315 -9.26 -5.04 0.23
N GLY A 316 -9.45 -5.82 1.32
CA GLY A 316 -9.79 -7.24 1.23
C GLY A 316 -11.06 -7.50 0.40
N TYR A 317 -12.12 -6.67 0.57
CA TYR A 317 -13.30 -6.71 -0.31
C TYR A 317 -12.95 -6.47 -1.78
N MET A 318 -12.11 -5.48 -2.06
CA MET A 318 -11.73 -5.12 -3.43
C MET A 318 -10.88 -6.21 -4.08
N ILE A 319 -9.93 -6.79 -3.34
CA ILE A 319 -9.10 -7.91 -3.83
C ILE A 319 -9.96 -9.17 -4.03
N LEU A 320 -10.89 -9.46 -3.11
CA LEU A 320 -11.86 -10.54 -3.31
C LEU A 320 -12.65 -10.33 -4.60
N ALA A 321 -13.21 -9.13 -4.80
CA ALA A 321 -13.97 -8.80 -5.99
C ALA A 321 -13.11 -8.87 -7.27
N ALA A 322 -11.88 -8.35 -7.23
CA ALA A 322 -10.94 -8.46 -8.35
C ALA A 322 -10.58 -9.93 -8.66
N GLY A 323 -10.50 -10.80 -7.64
CA GLY A 323 -10.31 -12.23 -7.83
C GLY A 323 -11.50 -12.97 -8.45
N LEU A 324 -12.71 -12.39 -8.44
CA LEU A 324 -13.87 -12.97 -9.11
C LEU A 324 -13.83 -12.84 -10.65
N GLY A 325 -12.84 -12.14 -11.19
CA GLY A 325 -12.72 -11.91 -12.61
C GLY A 325 -13.71 -10.88 -13.14
N PRO A 326 -14.20 -11.00 -14.40
CA PRO A 326 -15.11 -10.03 -15.04
C PRO A 326 -16.41 -9.78 -14.26
N ILE A 327 -16.85 -10.72 -13.43
CA ILE A 327 -18.04 -10.55 -12.56
C ILE A 327 -17.76 -9.48 -11.50
N GLY A 328 -16.50 -9.32 -11.03
CA GLY A 328 -16.14 -8.50 -9.91
C GLY A 328 -15.26 -7.28 -10.20
N TYR A 329 -14.53 -7.24 -11.33
CA TYR A 329 -13.54 -6.17 -11.62
C TYR A 329 -14.12 -4.78 -11.50
N ILE A 330 -15.23 -4.50 -12.14
CA ILE A 330 -15.87 -3.19 -12.16
C ILE A 330 -16.30 -2.78 -10.75
N PHE A 331 -16.85 -3.70 -9.98
CA PHE A 331 -17.32 -3.43 -8.62
C PHE A 331 -16.15 -3.26 -7.62
N ALA A 332 -15.02 -3.94 -7.85
CA ALA A 332 -13.78 -3.69 -7.10
C ALA A 332 -13.33 -2.22 -7.28
N ILE A 333 -13.30 -1.73 -8.52
CA ILE A 333 -12.91 -0.35 -8.83
C ILE A 333 -13.97 0.66 -8.38
N MET A 334 -15.27 0.37 -8.54
CA MET A 334 -16.34 1.21 -8.03
C MET A 334 -16.25 1.40 -6.51
N HIS A 335 -16.00 0.30 -5.78
CA HIS A 335 -15.82 0.39 -4.33
C HIS A 335 -14.52 1.13 -3.96
N LEU A 336 -13.47 0.98 -4.75
CA LEU A 336 -12.22 1.71 -4.58
C LEU A 336 -12.43 3.23 -4.69
N VAL A 337 -13.19 3.70 -5.68
CA VAL A 337 -13.46 5.14 -5.84
C VAL A 337 -14.32 5.68 -4.70
N THR A 338 -15.41 4.99 -4.35
CA THR A 338 -16.26 5.40 -3.22
C THR A 338 -15.50 5.36 -1.89
N HIS A 339 -14.65 4.33 -1.69
CA HIS A 339 -13.76 4.20 -0.54
C HIS A 339 -12.78 5.37 -0.45
N GLY A 340 -12.26 5.85 -1.58
CA GLY A 340 -11.38 7.02 -1.62
C GLY A 340 -12.00 8.24 -0.95
N PHE A 341 -13.28 8.51 -1.18
CA PHE A 341 -13.98 9.63 -0.55
C PHE A 341 -14.19 9.41 0.94
N PHE A 342 -14.89 8.35 1.34
CA PHE A 342 -15.24 8.20 2.76
C PHE A 342 -14.01 7.86 3.62
N LYS A 343 -13.02 7.18 3.09
CA LYS A 343 -11.82 6.82 3.85
C LYS A 343 -10.91 8.01 4.09
N ALA A 344 -10.68 8.84 3.05
CA ALA A 344 -9.97 10.11 3.24
C ALA A 344 -10.70 10.97 4.26
N GLY A 345 -12.03 11.12 4.15
CA GLY A 345 -12.84 11.87 5.10
C GLY A 345 -12.72 11.37 6.53
N LEU A 346 -12.73 10.06 6.73
CA LEU A 346 -12.57 9.44 8.05
C LEU A 346 -11.17 9.68 8.65
N PHE A 347 -10.10 9.54 7.86
CA PHE A 347 -8.75 9.81 8.36
C PHE A 347 -8.53 11.29 8.64
N LEU A 348 -8.97 12.19 7.75
CA LEU A 348 -8.87 13.63 7.98
C LEU A 348 -9.71 14.05 9.18
N GLY A 349 -10.90 13.47 9.36
CA GLY A 349 -11.71 13.66 10.55
C GLY A 349 -11.06 13.17 11.83
N ALA A 350 -10.39 12.02 11.79
CA ALA A 350 -9.58 11.54 12.92
C ALA A 350 -8.42 12.49 13.23
N GLY A 351 -7.75 13.03 12.20
CA GLY A 351 -6.71 14.06 12.36
C GLY A 351 -7.26 15.36 12.98
N SER A 352 -8.48 15.78 12.58
CA SER A 352 -9.16 16.93 13.19
C SER A 352 -9.46 16.67 14.68
N VAL A 353 -9.94 15.48 15.05
CA VAL A 353 -10.16 15.10 16.46
C VAL A 353 -8.86 15.14 17.25
N MET A 354 -7.78 14.55 16.73
CA MET A 354 -6.47 14.56 17.38
C MET A 354 -5.94 15.99 17.55
N HIS A 355 -6.08 16.82 16.53
CA HIS A 355 -5.66 18.24 16.59
C HIS A 355 -6.37 19.00 17.73
N GLY A 356 -7.67 18.75 17.92
CA GLY A 356 -8.45 19.34 19.02
C GLY A 356 -8.21 18.69 20.39
N MET A 357 -7.55 17.54 20.44
CA MET A 357 -7.32 16.76 21.66
C MET A 357 -5.82 16.62 22.04
N ASN A 358 -4.99 17.59 21.68
CA ASN A 358 -3.53 17.61 21.98
C ASN A 358 -2.81 16.33 21.50
N ASP A 359 -3.07 15.91 20.25
CA ASP A 359 -2.51 14.70 19.62
C ASP A 359 -2.83 13.36 20.33
N GLU A 360 -3.80 13.34 21.25
CA GLU A 360 -4.27 12.07 21.84
C GLU A 360 -4.86 11.16 20.75
N VAL A 361 -4.47 9.89 20.75
CA VAL A 361 -4.93 8.88 19.78
C VAL A 361 -5.91 7.88 20.37
N ASP A 362 -5.94 7.71 21.69
CA ASP A 362 -6.76 6.71 22.37
C ASP A 362 -8.21 7.17 22.49
N MET A 363 -9.10 6.49 21.76
CA MET A 363 -10.55 6.77 21.80
C MET A 363 -11.17 6.60 23.20
N ARG A 364 -10.51 5.87 24.10
CA ARG A 364 -10.98 5.72 25.48
C ARG A 364 -10.85 7.02 26.27
N ARG A 365 -9.97 7.93 25.82
CA ARG A 365 -9.78 9.26 26.41
C ARG A 365 -10.58 10.36 25.70
N TYR A 366 -11.47 9.98 24.76
CA TYR A 366 -12.38 10.90 24.07
C TYR A 366 -13.74 10.97 24.78
N GLY A 367 -14.80 11.19 24.04
CA GLY A 367 -16.19 11.25 24.47
C GLY A 367 -16.78 12.65 24.47
N GLY A 368 -18.02 12.76 24.06
CA GLY A 368 -18.78 14.02 24.06
C GLY A 368 -18.33 15.08 23.05
N LEU A 369 -17.44 14.76 22.11
CA LEU A 369 -16.80 15.72 21.19
C LEU A 369 -17.77 16.35 20.19
N ARG A 370 -18.94 15.76 19.92
CA ARG A 370 -19.93 16.26 18.94
C ARG A 370 -20.35 17.71 19.16
N LYS A 371 -20.32 18.18 20.42
CA LYS A 371 -20.72 19.56 20.77
C LYS A 371 -19.62 20.58 20.51
N TYR A 372 -18.37 20.15 20.51
CA TYR A 372 -17.18 21.00 20.40
C TYR A 372 -16.66 21.04 18.96
N MET A 373 -16.90 19.98 18.20
CA MET A 373 -16.41 19.76 16.83
C MET A 373 -17.58 19.37 15.90
N PRO A 374 -18.57 20.22 15.68
CA PRO A 374 -19.80 19.85 14.95
C PRO A 374 -19.55 19.53 13.47
N VAL A 375 -18.65 20.26 12.78
CA VAL A 375 -18.34 19.99 11.37
C VAL A 375 -17.59 18.66 11.24
N THR A 376 -16.59 18.45 12.10
CA THR A 376 -15.85 17.17 12.17
C THR A 376 -16.79 16.00 12.48
N PHE A 377 -17.72 16.17 13.43
CA PHE A 377 -18.72 15.16 13.77
C PHE A 377 -19.61 14.78 12.58
N ILE A 378 -20.14 15.77 11.86
CA ILE A 378 -21.04 15.54 10.73
C ILE A 378 -20.29 14.87 9.58
N THR A 379 -19.12 15.39 9.19
CA THR A 379 -18.34 14.85 8.07
C THR A 379 -17.82 13.45 8.36
N PHE A 380 -17.33 13.20 9.57
CA PHE A 380 -16.93 11.87 10.02
C PHE A 380 -18.14 10.92 10.08
N GLY A 381 -19.28 11.39 10.56
CA GLY A 381 -20.52 10.63 10.62
C GLY A 381 -21.04 10.20 9.25
N LEU A 382 -20.97 11.09 8.24
CA LEU A 382 -21.32 10.73 6.86
C LEU A 382 -20.36 9.69 6.28
N GLY A 383 -19.06 9.82 6.51
CA GLY A 383 -18.06 8.81 6.15
C GLY A 383 -18.29 7.47 6.86
N TYR A 384 -18.64 7.51 8.15
CA TYR A 384 -19.03 6.33 8.92
C TYR A 384 -20.25 5.63 8.34
N LEU A 385 -21.31 6.35 8.05
CA LEU A 385 -22.52 5.79 7.44
C LEU A 385 -22.24 5.20 6.05
N ALA A 386 -21.39 5.87 5.27
CA ALA A 386 -20.98 5.37 3.95
C ALA A 386 -20.21 4.05 4.06
N ILE A 387 -19.19 3.96 4.92
CA ILE A 387 -18.35 2.76 5.02
C ILE A 387 -19.10 1.53 5.56
N ILE A 388 -20.09 1.72 6.43
CA ILE A 388 -20.90 0.59 6.91
C ILE A 388 -21.91 0.09 5.86
N GLY A 389 -22.12 0.84 4.77
CA GLY A 389 -23.09 0.50 3.73
C GLY A 389 -24.51 0.91 4.08
N PHE A 390 -24.69 2.05 4.76
CA PHE A 390 -26.02 2.57 5.05
C PHE A 390 -26.78 2.86 3.75
N PRO A 391 -28.05 2.40 3.62
CA PRO A 391 -28.83 2.57 2.40
C PRO A 391 -28.85 3.99 1.87
N GLY A 392 -28.63 4.17 0.58
CA GLY A 392 -28.62 5.46 -0.09
C GLY A 392 -27.29 6.23 -0.09
N LEU A 393 -26.27 5.77 0.62
CA LEU A 393 -24.93 6.35 0.62
C LEU A 393 -23.95 5.59 -0.29
N SER A 394 -22.81 6.21 -0.61
CA SER A 394 -21.89 5.68 -1.64
C SER A 394 -21.43 4.24 -1.40
N GLY A 395 -21.14 3.86 -0.16
CA GLY A 395 -20.67 2.52 0.17
C GLY A 395 -21.76 1.44 0.01
N PHE A 396 -23.02 1.79 0.15
CA PHE A 396 -24.14 0.88 -0.11
C PHE A 396 -24.13 0.39 -1.56
N PHE A 397 -24.08 1.32 -2.51
CA PHE A 397 -24.13 0.97 -3.93
C PHE A 397 -22.94 0.13 -4.41
N SER A 398 -21.76 0.32 -3.82
CA SER A 398 -20.56 -0.39 -4.24
C SER A 398 -20.34 -1.71 -3.49
N LYS A 399 -20.55 -1.73 -2.16
CA LYS A 399 -20.30 -2.93 -1.33
C LYS A 399 -21.33 -4.02 -1.59
N ASP A 400 -22.63 -3.67 -1.70
CA ASP A 400 -23.69 -4.64 -2.00
C ASP A 400 -23.44 -5.35 -3.33
N LYS A 401 -22.91 -4.63 -4.34
CA LYS A 401 -22.53 -5.23 -5.61
C LYS A 401 -21.37 -6.22 -5.49
N ILE A 402 -20.40 -5.97 -4.62
CA ILE A 402 -19.32 -6.96 -4.34
C ILE A 402 -19.90 -8.22 -3.68
N ILE A 403 -20.82 -8.05 -2.71
CA ILE A 403 -21.47 -9.20 -2.04
C ILE A 403 -22.32 -9.99 -3.05
N GLU A 404 -23.06 -9.31 -3.91
CA GLU A 404 -23.84 -9.92 -4.99
C GLU A 404 -22.94 -10.69 -5.97
N ALA A 405 -21.82 -10.09 -6.41
CA ALA A 405 -20.84 -10.72 -7.28
C ALA A 405 -20.19 -11.96 -6.63
N ALA A 406 -19.94 -11.92 -5.32
CA ALA A 406 -19.41 -13.06 -4.59
C ALA A 406 -20.38 -14.24 -4.57
N PHE A 407 -21.68 -14.01 -4.38
CA PHE A 407 -22.70 -15.07 -4.52
C PHE A 407 -22.87 -15.52 -5.98
N ALA A 408 -22.71 -14.61 -6.95
CA ALA A 408 -22.83 -14.91 -8.38
C ALA A 408 -21.73 -15.84 -8.90
N LYS A 409 -20.61 -16.03 -8.18
CA LYS A 409 -19.61 -17.07 -8.50
C LYS A 409 -20.23 -18.46 -8.57
N GLY A 410 -21.34 -18.67 -7.84
CA GLY A 410 -22.08 -19.93 -7.86
C GLY A 410 -21.42 -21.07 -7.06
N GLY A 411 -22.11 -22.22 -7.02
CA GLY A 411 -21.60 -23.39 -6.31
C GLY A 411 -21.33 -23.16 -4.82
N THR A 412 -20.54 -24.04 -4.23
CA THR A 412 -20.13 -23.94 -2.82
C THR A 412 -19.21 -22.71 -2.57
N GLU A 413 -18.38 -22.37 -3.55
CA GLU A 413 -17.49 -21.21 -3.49
C GLU A 413 -18.27 -19.92 -3.33
N GLY A 414 -19.28 -19.69 -4.17
CA GLY A 414 -20.12 -18.49 -4.11
C GLY A 414 -20.82 -18.34 -2.76
N TRP A 415 -21.32 -19.43 -2.18
CA TRP A 415 -21.93 -19.41 -0.86
C TRP A 415 -20.94 -19.07 0.25
N ILE A 416 -19.72 -19.63 0.21
CA ILE A 416 -18.67 -19.32 1.19
C ILE A 416 -18.26 -17.85 1.06
N LEU A 417 -17.93 -17.38 -0.14
CA LEU A 417 -17.42 -16.04 -0.39
C LEU A 417 -18.47 -14.96 -0.07
N GLY A 418 -19.70 -15.16 -0.51
CA GLY A 418 -20.81 -14.26 -0.21
C GLY A 418 -21.09 -14.18 1.29
N SER A 419 -21.05 -15.33 2.00
CA SER A 419 -21.20 -15.36 3.47
C SER A 419 -20.06 -14.66 4.20
N VAL A 420 -18.82 -14.86 3.76
CA VAL A 420 -17.64 -14.16 4.32
C VAL A 420 -17.76 -12.65 4.10
N ALA A 421 -18.16 -12.21 2.91
CA ALA A 421 -18.37 -10.82 2.59
C ALA A 421 -19.50 -10.22 3.47
N LEU A 422 -20.61 -10.92 3.62
CA LEU A 422 -21.73 -10.50 4.47
C LEU A 422 -21.34 -10.40 5.95
N LEU A 423 -20.59 -11.38 6.47
CA LEU A 423 -20.04 -11.35 7.83
C LEU A 423 -19.10 -10.16 8.01
N GLY A 424 -18.23 -9.88 7.04
CA GLY A 424 -17.35 -8.72 7.04
C GLY A 424 -18.13 -7.39 7.10
N ALA A 425 -19.31 -7.31 6.46
CA ALA A 425 -20.18 -6.13 6.53
C ALA A 425 -20.74 -5.93 7.95
N ALA A 426 -21.20 -7.01 8.61
CA ALA A 426 -21.67 -6.96 10.00
C ALA A 426 -20.55 -6.50 10.97
N ILE A 427 -19.35 -7.06 10.82
CA ILE A 427 -18.19 -6.69 11.67
C ILE A 427 -17.76 -5.25 11.38
N THR A 428 -17.80 -4.79 10.10
CA THR A 428 -17.53 -3.40 9.72
C THR A 428 -18.50 -2.45 10.42
N ALA A 429 -19.79 -2.76 10.39
CA ALA A 429 -20.82 -1.98 11.09
C ALA A 429 -20.56 -1.90 12.60
N PHE A 430 -20.13 -3.01 13.22
CA PHE A 430 -19.78 -3.05 14.63
C PHE A 430 -18.59 -2.13 14.96
N TYR A 431 -17.43 -2.31 14.34
CA TYR A 431 -16.24 -1.56 14.77
C TYR A 431 -16.31 -0.08 14.40
N MET A 432 -16.92 0.29 13.27
CA MET A 432 -17.08 1.70 12.91
C MET A 432 -18.10 2.41 13.82
N THR A 433 -19.17 1.72 14.23
CA THR A 433 -20.10 2.25 15.24
C THR A 433 -19.39 2.42 16.58
N ARG A 434 -18.54 1.48 16.98
CA ARG A 434 -17.70 1.60 18.18
C ARG A 434 -16.82 2.85 18.12
N VAL A 435 -16.11 3.08 17.00
CA VAL A 435 -15.28 4.29 16.80
C VAL A 435 -16.13 5.55 16.96
N MET A 436 -17.29 5.60 16.32
CA MET A 436 -18.19 6.75 16.36
C MET A 436 -18.71 7.04 17.79
N LEU A 437 -19.14 6.00 18.49
CA LEU A 437 -19.68 6.14 19.84
C LEU A 437 -18.61 6.55 20.85
N MET A 438 -17.42 5.94 20.78
CA MET A 438 -16.33 6.24 21.72
C MET A 438 -15.75 7.64 21.51
N THR A 439 -15.78 8.19 20.28
CA THR A 439 -15.21 9.49 19.95
C THR A 439 -16.19 10.62 20.25
N PHE A 440 -17.39 10.55 19.72
CA PHE A 440 -18.30 11.71 19.67
C PHE A 440 -19.43 11.67 20.70
N PHE A 441 -19.73 10.50 21.27
CA PHE A 441 -20.85 10.31 22.19
C PHE A 441 -20.36 9.96 23.60
N GLY A 442 -21.31 9.83 24.52
CA GLY A 442 -21.04 9.48 25.91
C GLY A 442 -20.47 10.63 26.74
N GLU A 443 -19.96 10.29 27.91
CA GLU A 443 -19.34 11.22 28.85
C GLU A 443 -17.93 11.62 28.42
N LYS A 444 -17.48 12.79 28.86
CA LYS A 444 -16.11 13.26 28.67
C LYS A 444 -15.15 12.38 29.47
N ARG A 445 -14.13 11.84 28.83
CA ARG A 445 -13.09 11.01 29.44
C ARG A 445 -11.69 11.62 29.23
N TRP A 446 -11.68 12.94 28.96
CA TRP A 446 -10.46 13.68 28.66
C TRP A 446 -9.50 13.66 29.82
N GLN A 447 -8.22 13.54 29.52
CA GLN A 447 -7.15 13.56 30.52
C GLN A 447 -6.09 14.58 30.09
N PRO A 448 -5.42 15.25 31.03
CA PRO A 448 -4.29 16.11 30.71
C PRO A 448 -3.23 15.32 29.93
N ASP A 449 -2.49 16.04 29.09
CA ASP A 449 -1.31 15.50 28.39
C ASP A 449 -0.15 15.23 29.38
N ALA A 450 1.00 14.76 28.84
CA ALA A 450 2.20 14.47 29.65
C ALA A 450 2.77 15.71 30.36
N ASP A 451 2.49 16.90 29.83
CA ASP A 451 2.93 18.19 30.36
C ASP A 451 1.88 18.83 31.31
N GLY A 452 0.76 18.15 31.54
CA GLY A 452 -0.31 18.57 32.44
C GLY A 452 -1.34 19.54 31.84
N HIS A 453 -1.32 19.77 30.52
CA HIS A 453 -2.31 20.64 29.85
C HIS A 453 -3.61 19.88 29.61
N GLU A 454 -4.72 20.45 30.04
CA GLU A 454 -6.04 19.91 29.73
C GLU A 454 -6.39 20.10 28.25
N PRO A 455 -7.01 19.10 27.59
CA PRO A 455 -7.51 19.26 26.24
C PRO A 455 -8.62 20.31 26.16
N HIS A 456 -8.52 21.20 25.18
CA HIS A 456 -9.55 22.20 24.85
C HIS A 456 -10.11 21.95 23.44
N PRO A 457 -10.98 20.92 23.25
CA PRO A 457 -11.50 20.60 21.94
C PRO A 457 -12.18 21.79 21.27
N HIS A 458 -11.77 22.06 20.07
CA HIS A 458 -12.29 23.12 19.21
C HIS A 458 -12.33 22.63 17.77
N GLU A 459 -13.18 23.27 16.94
CA GLU A 459 -13.25 22.91 15.53
C GLU A 459 -11.96 23.31 14.79
N SER A 460 -11.54 22.46 13.86
CA SER A 460 -10.36 22.72 13.05
C SER A 460 -10.52 23.92 12.11
N PRO A 461 -9.43 24.55 11.65
CA PRO A 461 -9.48 25.69 10.74
C PRO A 461 -10.11 25.34 9.38
N LYS A 462 -10.54 26.36 8.63
CA LYS A 462 -11.23 26.18 7.34
C LYS A 462 -10.41 25.40 6.31
N SER A 463 -9.09 25.52 6.33
CA SER A 463 -8.20 24.74 5.47
C SER A 463 -8.31 23.22 5.69
N MET A 464 -8.73 22.82 6.89
CA MET A 464 -8.96 21.40 7.24
C MET A 464 -10.44 21.01 7.03
N THR A 465 -11.39 21.86 7.43
CA THR A 465 -12.82 21.52 7.39
C THR A 465 -13.40 21.52 5.96
N ILE A 466 -12.95 22.42 5.06
CA ILE A 466 -13.43 22.45 3.68
C ILE A 466 -13.15 21.15 2.92
N PRO A 467 -11.91 20.61 2.91
CA PRO A 467 -11.65 19.29 2.31
C PRO A 467 -12.52 18.17 2.89
N MET A 468 -12.75 18.17 4.21
CA MET A 468 -13.60 17.17 4.85
C MET A 468 -15.06 17.27 4.37
N ILE A 469 -15.60 18.48 4.17
CA ILE A 469 -16.95 18.69 3.64
C ILE A 469 -17.06 18.19 2.19
N VAL A 470 -16.07 18.47 1.34
CA VAL A 470 -16.05 18.00 -0.05
C VAL A 470 -15.99 16.48 -0.11
N LEU A 471 -15.14 15.85 0.73
CA LEU A 471 -15.06 14.38 0.82
C LEU A 471 -16.36 13.76 1.36
N ALA A 472 -17.01 14.42 2.33
CA ALA A 472 -18.31 13.98 2.84
C ALA A 472 -19.39 14.03 1.74
N PHE A 473 -19.38 15.05 0.88
CA PHE A 473 -20.27 15.12 -0.28
C PHE A 473 -20.06 13.91 -1.21
N GLY A 474 -18.81 13.57 -1.56
CA GLY A 474 -18.49 12.36 -2.33
C GLY A 474 -18.94 11.08 -1.62
N SER A 475 -18.79 11.03 -0.28
CA SER A 475 -19.23 9.88 0.54
C SER A 475 -20.74 9.65 0.49
N VAL A 476 -21.53 10.69 0.26
CA VAL A 476 -22.98 10.62 0.13
C VAL A 476 -23.39 10.27 -1.30
N PHE A 477 -22.86 10.98 -2.28
CA PHE A 477 -23.47 11.03 -3.63
C PHE A 477 -22.74 10.20 -4.69
N ALA A 478 -21.43 9.94 -4.55
CA ALA A 478 -20.65 9.31 -5.61
C ALA A 478 -21.18 7.91 -6.00
N GLY A 479 -21.52 7.07 -5.03
CA GLY A 479 -22.01 5.72 -5.32
C GLY A 479 -23.35 5.71 -6.05
N GLY A 480 -24.29 6.57 -5.64
CA GLY A 480 -25.56 6.74 -6.34
C GLY A 480 -25.38 7.27 -7.76
N PHE A 481 -24.49 8.24 -7.95
CA PHE A 481 -24.14 8.76 -9.28
C PHE A 481 -23.60 7.68 -10.21
N PHE A 482 -22.77 6.77 -9.70
CA PHE A 482 -22.17 5.68 -10.46
C PHE A 482 -23.17 4.56 -10.78
N ALA A 483 -24.10 4.28 -9.85
CA ALA A 483 -25.07 3.20 -10.00
C ALA A 483 -26.24 3.57 -10.92
N ILE A 484 -26.66 4.85 -10.94
CA ILE A 484 -27.81 5.29 -11.75
C ILE A 484 -27.49 5.14 -13.24
N GLY A 485 -28.26 4.28 -13.94
CA GLY A 485 -28.09 4.00 -15.36
C GLY A 485 -26.79 3.29 -15.70
N ASP A 486 -26.26 2.51 -14.76
CA ASP A 486 -25.03 1.71 -14.92
C ASP A 486 -23.84 2.51 -15.47
N ARG A 487 -23.77 3.81 -15.13
CA ARG A 487 -22.77 4.75 -15.67
C ARG A 487 -21.34 4.25 -15.48
N PHE A 488 -21.05 3.68 -14.33
CA PHE A 488 -19.70 3.22 -14.00
C PHE A 488 -19.39 1.89 -14.70
N VAL A 489 -20.36 1.02 -14.85
CA VAL A 489 -20.26 -0.22 -15.63
C VAL A 489 -19.96 0.14 -17.09
N ASN A 490 -20.79 0.96 -17.72
CA ASN A 490 -20.62 1.40 -19.11
C ASN A 490 -19.30 2.16 -19.34
N TRP A 491 -18.74 2.79 -18.30
CA TRP A 491 -17.45 3.46 -18.39
C TRP A 491 -16.28 2.47 -18.40
N LEU A 492 -16.29 1.45 -17.55
CA LEU A 492 -15.15 0.53 -17.36
C LEU A 492 -15.22 -0.74 -18.19
N GLU A 493 -16.40 -1.16 -18.61
CA GLU A 493 -16.62 -2.40 -19.38
C GLU A 493 -15.66 -2.58 -20.57
N PRO A 494 -15.36 -1.55 -21.39
CA PRO A 494 -14.47 -1.70 -22.55
C PRO A 494 -13.03 -2.10 -22.19
N VAL A 495 -12.58 -1.79 -20.95
CA VAL A 495 -11.20 -2.06 -20.49
C VAL A 495 -11.13 -3.24 -19.53
N ALA A 496 -12.11 -3.38 -18.64
CA ALA A 496 -12.10 -4.39 -17.59
C ALA A 496 -12.88 -5.67 -17.98
N GLY A 497 -13.73 -5.58 -19.00
CA GLY A 497 -14.73 -6.61 -19.29
C GLY A 497 -15.83 -6.64 -18.22
N TYR A 498 -16.99 -7.18 -18.58
CA TYR A 498 -18.09 -7.37 -17.64
C TYR A 498 -18.85 -8.65 -17.92
N ASP A 499 -19.08 -9.43 -16.88
CA ASP A 499 -19.96 -10.59 -16.89
C ASP A 499 -21.06 -10.39 -15.85
N HIS A 500 -22.31 -10.51 -16.27
CA HIS A 500 -23.45 -10.33 -15.37
C HIS A 500 -23.53 -11.38 -14.26
N GLY A 501 -22.91 -12.56 -14.46
CA GLY A 501 -23.02 -13.69 -13.55
C GLY A 501 -24.48 -14.11 -13.28
N HIS A 502 -24.68 -15.27 -12.71
CA HIS A 502 -25.99 -15.70 -12.25
C HIS A 502 -25.99 -15.91 -10.73
N SER A 503 -26.36 -14.87 -9.98
CA SER A 503 -26.51 -15.01 -8.53
C SER A 503 -27.70 -15.93 -8.20
N PRO A 504 -27.52 -16.91 -7.30
CA PRO A 504 -28.63 -17.76 -6.82
C PRO A 504 -29.61 -16.95 -5.96
N LEU A 505 -29.24 -15.77 -5.50
CA LEU A 505 -30.05 -14.86 -4.70
C LEU A 505 -30.44 -13.63 -5.53
N SER A 506 -31.67 -13.15 -5.35
CA SER A 506 -32.07 -11.87 -5.96
C SER A 506 -31.28 -10.71 -5.31
N ALA A 507 -31.05 -9.64 -6.07
CA ALA A 507 -30.42 -8.42 -5.54
C ALA A 507 -31.14 -7.89 -4.29
N ALA A 508 -32.47 -7.95 -4.27
CA ALA A 508 -33.28 -7.55 -3.10
C ALA A 508 -32.99 -8.43 -1.87
N THR A 509 -32.75 -9.74 -2.06
CA THR A 509 -32.42 -10.66 -0.96
C THR A 509 -31.04 -10.35 -0.41
N VAL A 510 -30.05 -10.10 -1.27
CA VAL A 510 -28.67 -9.73 -0.86
C VAL A 510 -28.69 -8.41 -0.08
N THR A 511 -29.36 -7.39 -0.62
CA THR A 511 -29.52 -6.08 0.02
C THR A 511 -30.24 -6.21 1.38
N GLY A 512 -31.31 -7.01 1.44
CA GLY A 512 -32.01 -7.29 2.71
C GLY A 512 -31.09 -7.94 3.75
N ALA A 513 -30.30 -8.94 3.35
CA ALA A 513 -29.33 -9.59 4.22
C ALA A 513 -28.23 -8.62 4.69
N THR A 514 -27.73 -7.75 3.80
CA THR A 514 -26.73 -6.72 4.15
C THR A 514 -27.29 -5.72 5.17
N VAL A 515 -28.52 -5.25 4.98
CA VAL A 515 -29.20 -4.35 5.94
C VAL A 515 -29.37 -5.03 7.31
N VAL A 516 -29.78 -6.30 7.34
CA VAL A 516 -29.88 -7.06 8.59
C VAL A 516 -28.51 -7.19 9.27
N ALA A 517 -27.46 -7.53 8.52
CA ALA A 517 -26.09 -7.61 9.03
C ALA A 517 -25.61 -6.27 9.61
N LEU A 518 -25.90 -5.16 8.93
CA LEU A 518 -25.64 -3.80 9.40
C LEU A 518 -26.35 -3.51 10.72
N VAL A 519 -27.66 -3.78 10.80
CA VAL A 519 -28.46 -3.54 12.01
C VAL A 519 -27.94 -4.35 13.19
N ILE A 520 -27.56 -5.62 12.97
CA ILE A 520 -26.95 -6.46 14.01
C ILE A 520 -25.63 -5.84 14.48
N GLY A 521 -24.71 -5.48 13.57
CA GLY A 521 -23.42 -4.90 13.93
C GLY A 521 -23.57 -3.58 14.72
N VAL A 522 -24.41 -2.66 14.25
CA VAL A 522 -24.73 -1.41 14.94
C VAL A 522 -25.38 -1.67 16.30
N GLY A 523 -26.36 -2.58 16.36
CA GLY A 523 -27.08 -2.90 17.60
C GLY A 523 -26.18 -3.47 18.69
N VAL A 524 -25.27 -4.38 18.33
CA VAL A 524 -24.27 -4.95 19.26
C VAL A 524 -23.33 -3.84 19.77
N ALA A 525 -22.79 -3.01 18.87
CA ALA A 525 -21.92 -1.90 19.26
C ALA A 525 -22.64 -0.89 20.16
N TRP A 526 -23.89 -0.56 19.86
CA TRP A 526 -24.71 0.32 20.68
C TRP A 526 -24.96 -0.27 22.08
N GLY A 527 -25.26 -1.56 22.17
CA GLY A 527 -25.44 -2.26 23.45
C GLY A 527 -24.19 -2.24 24.31
N MET A 528 -23.00 -2.33 23.69
CA MET A 528 -21.71 -2.38 24.41
C MET A 528 -21.16 -0.99 24.78
N TYR A 529 -21.28 -0.01 23.88
CA TYR A 529 -20.59 1.29 23.98
C TYR A 529 -21.53 2.50 24.05
N GLY A 530 -22.80 2.34 23.69
CA GLY A 530 -23.80 3.40 23.75
C GLY A 530 -24.59 3.45 25.05
N ARG A 531 -24.84 2.29 25.67
CA ARG A 531 -25.63 2.17 26.90
C ARG A 531 -24.80 2.10 28.18
N LYS A 532 -23.53 1.70 28.07
CA LYS A 532 -22.63 1.52 29.22
C LYS A 532 -21.52 2.56 29.16
N PRO A 533 -21.05 3.05 30.31
CA PRO A 533 -19.88 3.94 30.35
C PRO A 533 -18.65 3.18 29.82
N VAL A 534 -17.88 3.86 28.98
CA VAL A 534 -16.66 3.29 28.42
C VAL A 534 -15.52 3.46 29.43
N PRO A 535 -14.88 2.38 29.91
CA PRO A 535 -13.79 2.49 30.85
C PRO A 535 -12.55 3.08 30.16
N VAL A 536 -11.84 3.99 30.84
CA VAL A 536 -10.59 4.59 30.34
C VAL A 536 -9.50 3.52 30.18
N VAL A 537 -9.40 2.60 31.15
CA VAL A 537 -8.48 1.46 31.05
C VAL A 537 -9.17 0.32 30.30
N ALA A 538 -8.50 -0.19 29.28
CA ALA A 538 -9.04 -1.28 28.47
C ALA A 538 -9.22 -2.57 29.31
N PRO A 539 -10.41 -3.19 29.33
CA PRO A 539 -10.61 -4.45 30.01
C PRO A 539 -9.75 -5.56 29.37
N ARG A 540 -9.37 -6.58 30.14
CA ARG A 540 -8.53 -7.69 29.65
C ARG A 540 -9.09 -8.37 28.40
N GLY A 541 -10.40 -8.55 28.32
CA GLY A 541 -11.10 -9.19 27.22
C GLY A 541 -10.85 -10.70 27.09
N SER A 542 -11.47 -11.32 26.08
CA SER A 542 -11.31 -12.74 25.76
C SER A 542 -9.92 -13.02 25.15
N VAL A 543 -9.59 -14.31 24.94
CA VAL A 543 -8.36 -14.73 24.24
C VAL A 543 -8.31 -14.12 22.84
N LEU A 544 -9.43 -14.15 22.12
CA LEU A 544 -9.53 -13.56 20.77
C LEU A 544 -9.32 -12.03 20.81
N THR A 545 -9.90 -11.33 21.80
CA THR A 545 -9.68 -9.88 21.96
C THR A 545 -8.21 -9.55 22.20
N ARG A 546 -7.52 -10.35 23.02
CA ARG A 546 -6.09 -10.17 23.29
C ARG A 546 -5.23 -10.44 22.05
N ALA A 547 -5.55 -11.48 21.30
CA ALA A 547 -4.87 -11.77 20.04
C ALA A 547 -5.11 -10.66 19.00
N ALA A 548 -6.36 -10.19 18.87
CA ALA A 548 -6.71 -9.11 17.95
C ALA A 548 -6.02 -7.77 18.29
N ARG A 549 -5.83 -7.44 19.56
CA ARG A 549 -5.02 -6.29 19.99
C ARG A 549 -3.56 -6.38 19.57
N ARG A 550 -3.02 -7.59 19.40
CA ARG A 550 -1.67 -7.90 18.93
C ARG A 550 -1.67 -8.33 17.46
N ASP A 551 -2.59 -7.80 16.66
CA ASP A 551 -2.73 -8.08 15.23
C ASP A 551 -2.76 -9.59 14.91
N LEU A 552 -3.54 -10.34 15.72
CA LEU A 552 -3.67 -11.80 15.67
C LEU A 552 -2.32 -12.54 15.77
N LEU A 553 -1.36 -11.96 16.50
CA LEU A 553 0.00 -12.47 16.72
C LEU A 553 0.87 -12.53 15.46
N GLN A 554 0.47 -11.85 14.38
CA GLN A 554 1.22 -11.84 13.12
C GLN A 554 2.61 -11.22 13.30
N ASP A 555 2.71 -10.10 14.02
CA ASP A 555 4.00 -9.46 14.29
C ASP A 555 4.92 -10.32 15.15
N ASP A 556 4.35 -11.03 16.12
CA ASP A 556 5.11 -11.98 16.94
C ASP A 556 5.65 -13.13 16.07
N PHE A 557 4.82 -13.67 15.17
CA PHE A 557 5.23 -14.69 14.21
C PHE A 557 6.35 -14.19 13.29
N ASN A 558 6.16 -13.03 12.67
CA ASN A 558 7.15 -12.42 11.78
C ASN A 558 8.48 -12.18 12.52
N HIS A 559 8.43 -11.70 13.76
CA HIS A 559 9.62 -11.45 14.56
C HIS A 559 10.37 -12.76 14.88
N VAL A 560 9.67 -13.79 15.33
CA VAL A 560 10.30 -15.05 15.74
C VAL A 560 10.84 -15.83 14.54
N VAL A 561 10.05 -15.94 13.46
CA VAL A 561 10.38 -16.82 12.32
C VAL A 561 11.26 -16.11 11.31
N LEU A 562 10.89 -14.88 10.89
CA LEU A 562 11.57 -14.20 9.80
C LEU A 562 12.72 -13.31 10.31
N VAL A 563 12.45 -12.41 11.28
CA VAL A 563 13.46 -11.42 11.72
C VAL A 563 14.59 -12.11 12.46
N ARG A 564 14.30 -12.89 13.50
CA ARG A 564 15.34 -13.63 14.24
C ARG A 564 16.07 -14.65 13.38
N GLY A 565 15.35 -15.37 12.51
CA GLY A 565 15.97 -16.28 11.54
C GLY A 565 16.95 -15.56 10.64
N GLY A 566 16.57 -14.41 10.08
CA GLY A 566 17.44 -13.55 9.27
C GLY A 566 18.63 -13.00 10.05
N GLU A 567 18.45 -12.56 11.29
CA GLU A 567 19.56 -12.11 12.16
C GLU A 567 20.56 -13.23 12.41
N HIS A 568 20.12 -14.45 12.69
CA HIS A 568 21.03 -15.58 12.90
C HIS A 568 21.80 -15.92 11.63
N LEU A 569 21.11 -15.91 10.47
CA LEU A 569 21.77 -16.12 9.18
C LEU A 569 22.82 -15.03 8.92
N THR A 570 22.47 -13.77 9.09
CA THR A 570 23.39 -12.64 8.90
C THR A 570 24.61 -12.73 9.81
N ARG A 571 24.42 -13.04 11.10
CA ARG A 571 25.53 -13.24 12.05
C ARG A 571 26.44 -14.40 11.62
N SER A 572 25.85 -15.50 11.13
CA SER A 572 26.59 -16.63 10.63
C SER A 572 27.41 -16.28 9.38
N LEU A 573 26.83 -15.52 8.45
CA LEU A 573 27.54 -15.06 7.25
C LEU A 573 28.70 -14.09 7.61
N VAL A 574 28.47 -13.15 8.51
CA VAL A 574 29.53 -12.24 9.01
C VAL A 574 30.64 -13.03 9.69
N TYR A 575 30.29 -14.05 10.49
CA TYR A 575 31.29 -14.93 11.11
C TYR A 575 32.11 -15.70 10.07
N VAL A 576 31.45 -16.28 9.06
CA VAL A 576 32.13 -16.98 7.96
C VAL A 576 33.07 -16.05 7.21
N ASP A 577 32.60 -14.86 6.84
CA ASP A 577 33.40 -13.85 6.15
C ASP A 577 34.64 -13.46 6.96
N HIS A 578 34.45 -13.00 8.18
CA HIS A 578 35.55 -12.53 9.05
C HIS A 578 36.48 -13.64 9.50
N SER A 579 35.94 -14.77 9.94
CA SER A 579 36.74 -15.80 10.61
C SER A 579 37.31 -16.84 9.66
N LEU A 580 36.57 -17.19 8.59
CA LEU A 580 37.02 -18.17 7.61
C LEU A 580 37.69 -17.48 6.42
N VAL A 581 37.02 -16.60 5.71
CA VAL A 581 37.55 -16.00 4.47
C VAL A 581 38.72 -15.09 4.81
N ASP A 582 38.52 -14.06 5.60
CA ASP A 582 39.58 -13.14 6.01
C ASP A 582 40.64 -13.83 6.87
N GLY A 583 40.23 -14.79 7.72
CA GLY A 583 41.11 -15.58 8.54
C GLY A 583 42.09 -16.42 7.72
N VAL A 584 41.64 -17.08 6.66
CA VAL A 584 42.48 -17.85 5.74
C VAL A 584 43.41 -16.93 4.95
N VAL A 585 42.89 -15.82 4.42
CA VAL A 585 43.71 -14.83 3.68
C VAL A 585 44.81 -14.25 4.56
N ASN A 586 44.45 -13.76 5.74
CA ASN A 586 45.42 -13.20 6.69
C ASN A 586 46.38 -14.26 7.25
N GLY A 587 45.90 -15.46 7.52
CA GLY A 587 46.71 -16.60 7.96
C GLY A 587 47.72 -17.02 6.91
N THR A 588 47.33 -17.05 5.65
CA THR A 588 48.24 -17.34 4.52
C THR A 588 49.30 -16.24 4.41
N ALA A 589 48.88 -14.96 4.45
CA ALA A 589 49.82 -13.84 4.40
C ALA A 589 50.82 -13.87 5.59
N ALA A 590 50.33 -14.15 6.80
CA ALA A 590 51.18 -14.26 7.99
C ALA A 590 52.15 -15.45 7.89
N SER A 591 51.67 -16.60 7.34
CA SER A 591 52.49 -17.80 7.11
C SER A 591 53.60 -17.52 6.11
N VAL A 592 53.28 -16.89 4.99
CA VAL A 592 54.27 -16.50 3.95
C VAL A 592 55.28 -15.51 4.55
N GLY A 593 54.79 -14.48 5.28
CA GLY A 593 55.64 -13.49 5.96
C GLY A 593 56.56 -14.13 6.98
N GLY A 594 56.03 -15.02 7.81
CA GLY A 594 56.79 -15.80 8.79
C GLY A 594 57.85 -16.72 8.17
N LEU A 595 57.47 -17.40 7.10
CA LEU A 595 58.40 -18.25 6.32
C LEU A 595 59.52 -17.41 5.69
N SER A 596 59.16 -16.30 5.05
CA SER A 596 60.11 -15.35 4.47
C SER A 596 61.11 -14.83 5.54
N GLY A 597 60.62 -14.46 6.75
CA GLY A 597 61.48 -14.03 7.87
C GLY A 597 62.44 -15.15 8.32
N ARG A 598 62.00 -16.40 8.32
CA ARG A 598 62.87 -17.56 8.65
C ARG A 598 63.88 -17.82 7.54
N MET A 599 63.49 -17.76 6.28
CA MET A 599 64.38 -17.94 5.15
C MET A 599 65.43 -16.86 5.03
N ARG A 600 65.16 -15.59 5.42
CA ARG A 600 66.16 -14.51 5.53
C ARG A 600 67.30 -14.85 6.48
N LYS A 601 67.08 -15.64 7.51
CA LYS A 601 68.14 -16.06 8.44
C LYS A 601 69.13 -17.03 7.78
N LEU A 602 68.75 -17.67 6.67
CA LEU A 602 69.67 -18.52 5.88
C LEU A 602 70.61 -17.66 5.01
N GLN A 603 70.25 -16.40 4.76
CA GLN A 603 71.07 -15.42 4.06
C GLN A 603 72.06 -14.78 5.04
N ASN A 604 73.17 -15.43 5.29
CA ASN A 604 74.19 -14.94 6.24
C ASN A 604 75.27 -14.03 5.60
N GLY A 605 75.19 -13.78 4.28
CA GLY A 605 76.13 -12.90 3.57
C GLY A 605 77.48 -13.52 3.24
N TYR A 606 77.75 -14.74 3.69
CA TYR A 606 79.02 -15.39 3.43
C TYR A 606 78.95 -16.22 2.14
N ALA A 607 79.71 -15.83 1.11
CA ALA A 607 79.77 -16.54 -0.19
C ALA A 607 80.09 -18.04 -0.04
N ARG A 608 80.94 -18.39 0.94
CA ARG A 608 81.30 -19.76 1.27
C ARG A 608 80.11 -20.62 1.70
N THR A 609 79.18 -20.08 2.47
CA THR A 609 77.94 -20.77 2.90
C THR A 609 77.03 -21.05 1.71
N TYR A 610 76.90 -20.10 0.82
CA TYR A 610 76.09 -20.26 -0.40
C TYR A 610 76.68 -21.26 -1.35
N ALA A 611 78.03 -21.27 -1.53
CA ALA A 611 78.70 -22.27 -2.33
C ALA A 611 78.45 -23.69 -1.79
N VAL A 612 78.59 -23.90 -0.47
CA VAL A 612 78.33 -25.19 0.16
C VAL A 612 76.89 -25.62 0.00
N SER A 613 75.91 -24.70 0.12
CA SER A 613 74.49 -25.04 -0.07
C SER A 613 74.16 -25.34 -1.53
N MET A 614 74.80 -24.67 -2.49
CA MET A 614 74.63 -24.99 -3.93
C MET A 614 75.22 -26.37 -4.24
N PHE A 615 76.41 -26.70 -3.75
CA PHE A 615 76.98 -28.06 -3.92
C PHE A 615 76.13 -29.15 -3.26
N GLY A 616 75.61 -28.87 -2.05
CA GLY A 616 74.73 -29.82 -1.37
C GLY A 616 73.41 -29.99 -2.11
N GLY A 617 72.78 -28.93 -2.61
CA GLY A 617 71.57 -28.97 -3.41
C GLY A 617 71.77 -29.75 -4.73
N THR A 618 72.88 -29.52 -5.43
CA THR A 618 73.21 -30.20 -6.64
C THR A 618 73.45 -31.73 -6.38
N ALA A 619 74.13 -32.08 -5.31
CA ALA A 619 74.29 -33.45 -4.92
C ALA A 619 72.98 -34.18 -4.60
N VAL A 620 72.06 -33.51 -3.93
CA VAL A 620 70.70 -34.04 -3.66
C VAL A 620 69.90 -34.27 -4.94
N VAL A 621 69.95 -33.30 -5.88
CA VAL A 621 69.27 -33.45 -7.19
C VAL A 621 69.83 -34.56 -7.99
N ILE A 622 71.18 -34.73 -8.03
CA ILE A 622 71.87 -35.85 -8.71
C ILE A 622 71.47 -37.16 -8.04
N ALA A 623 71.49 -37.22 -6.71
CA ALA A 623 71.12 -38.45 -5.99
C ALA A 623 69.66 -38.84 -6.24
N ALA A 624 68.75 -37.86 -6.22
CA ALA A 624 67.32 -38.08 -6.53
C ALA A 624 67.10 -38.59 -7.98
N THR A 625 67.79 -37.95 -8.94
CA THR A 625 67.73 -38.42 -10.35
C THR A 625 68.33 -39.80 -10.55
N LEU A 626 69.41 -40.16 -9.87
CA LEU A 626 69.98 -41.50 -9.91
C LEU A 626 69.07 -42.56 -9.25
N LEU A 627 68.42 -42.20 -8.12
CA LEU A 627 67.43 -43.07 -7.48
C LEU A 627 66.18 -43.25 -8.35
N MET A 628 65.68 -42.23 -9.03
CA MET A 628 64.55 -42.33 -9.96
C MET A 628 64.90 -43.15 -11.23
N ARG A 629 66.17 -43.26 -11.59
CA ARG A 629 66.61 -44.12 -12.68
C ARG A 629 66.89 -45.56 -12.25
N ALA A 630 67.05 -45.83 -10.97
CA ALA A 630 67.32 -47.15 -10.42
C ALA A 630 66.06 -47.93 -10.00
N VAL A 631 64.91 -47.19 -9.97
CA VAL A 631 63.58 -47.76 -9.84
C VAL A 631 62.89 -47.75 -11.23
#